data_7ec61837e3b75385b00ad712aebf8259
#
_entry.id   7ec61837e3b75385b00ad712aebf8259
#
_cell.length_a   1.000
_cell.length_b   1.000
_cell.length_c   1.000
_cell.angle_alpha   90.00
_cell.angle_beta   90.00
_cell.angle_gamma   90.00
#
_symmetry.space_group_name_H-M   'P 1'
#
loop_
_entity.id
_entity.type
_entity.pdbx_description
1 polymer ?
#
loop_
_entity_poly.entity_id
_entity_poly.type
_entity_poly.pdbx_seq_one_letter_code
_entity_poly.pdbx_strand_id
1 'polypeptide(L)'
;MRKYPFFYMNSFSCVPGYGNPAAVVYGAENISETDMQKIAKINGLSETAFIINEKTSGYDYRIKFFTPEKPINMCGHASIAAAYAYSEMNDMPCEISLTQKTDVGTLKIKVERLNEYSRASLQMDTPDIERTFHGQYKEFAQALGLKEEEIENDLPVAVNKKGYLYIPIKTIDSARRIKTNKELMLDMDKKLNLHGWYVFTPQVLLAENDFHVRFFAPSMGVDEDPVTGTANAYFSFYYYRYISAKPSGHLKNEQGFEIGKNGEIEVEFSELDA
;
A
#
# COMPACT_ATOMS: atom_id res chain seq x y z
N MET A 1 -25.35 -20.81 -15.87
CA MET A 1 -24.04 -20.36 -15.38
C MET A 1 -24.19 -18.91 -14.93
N ARG A 2 -23.87 -18.58 -13.68
CA ARG A 2 -23.95 -17.19 -13.19
C ARG A 2 -22.77 -16.40 -13.77
N LYS A 3 -23.01 -15.16 -14.18
CA LYS A 3 -21.99 -14.22 -14.64
C LYS A 3 -21.89 -13.10 -13.60
N TYR A 4 -20.66 -12.66 -13.31
CA TYR A 4 -20.37 -11.57 -12.40
C TYR A 4 -19.60 -10.48 -13.13
N PRO A 5 -19.92 -9.18 -12.95
CA PRO A 5 -19.07 -8.10 -13.42
C PRO A 5 -17.68 -8.23 -12.79
N PHE A 6 -16.67 -8.10 -13.66
CA PHE A 6 -15.27 -8.26 -13.29
C PHE A 6 -14.48 -7.05 -13.81
N PHE A 7 -13.71 -6.44 -12.93
CA PHE A 7 -12.86 -5.29 -13.25
C PHE A 7 -11.40 -5.64 -13.01
N TYR A 8 -10.55 -5.24 -13.92
CA TYR A 8 -9.10 -5.21 -13.76
C TYR A 8 -8.68 -3.76 -13.66
N MET A 9 -8.13 -3.33 -12.54
CA MET A 9 -7.87 -1.93 -12.26
C MET A 9 -6.46 -1.74 -11.71
N ASN A 10 -5.84 -0.62 -12.06
CA ASN A 10 -4.56 -0.21 -11.52
C ASN A 10 -4.76 1.00 -10.61
N SER A 11 -4.43 0.85 -9.33
CA SER A 11 -4.42 1.96 -8.37
C SER A 11 -3.07 2.70 -8.42
N PHE A 12 -3.09 3.99 -8.06
CA PHE A 12 -1.89 4.84 -7.97
C PHE A 12 -1.18 5.12 -9.29
N SER A 13 -1.91 5.07 -10.41
CA SER A 13 -1.38 5.49 -11.70
C SER A 13 -2.52 5.91 -12.62
N CYS A 14 -2.30 6.97 -13.40
CA CYS A 14 -3.16 7.37 -14.51
C CYS A 14 -2.76 6.70 -15.84
N VAL A 15 -1.64 5.97 -15.86
CA VAL A 15 -1.13 5.30 -17.06
C VAL A 15 -1.53 3.83 -17.04
N PRO A 16 -2.24 3.32 -18.07
CA PRO A 16 -2.62 1.91 -18.14
C PRO A 16 -1.41 0.96 -18.04
N GLY A 17 -1.54 -0.07 -17.20
CA GLY A 17 -0.48 -1.08 -16.98
C GLY A 17 0.56 -0.71 -15.92
N TYR A 18 0.58 0.53 -15.45
CA TYR A 18 1.37 1.00 -14.32
C TYR A 18 0.57 1.00 -13.01
N GLY A 19 1.22 1.31 -11.89
CA GLY A 19 0.61 1.29 -10.57
C GLY A 19 0.42 -0.11 -10.00
N ASN A 20 -0.47 -0.25 -9.01
CA ASN A 20 -0.72 -1.51 -8.32
C ASN A 20 -2.02 -2.16 -8.81
N PRO A 21 -1.96 -3.31 -9.54
CA PRO A 21 -3.14 -3.95 -10.11
C PRO A 21 -3.96 -4.69 -9.05
N ALA A 22 -5.30 -4.60 -9.18
CA ALA A 22 -6.25 -5.39 -8.42
C ALA A 22 -7.38 -5.91 -9.33
N ALA A 23 -7.86 -7.12 -9.07
CA ALA A 23 -9.12 -7.60 -9.61
C ALA A 23 -10.26 -7.27 -8.66
N VAL A 24 -11.42 -6.89 -9.21
CA VAL A 24 -12.64 -6.66 -8.44
C VAL A 24 -13.79 -7.47 -9.03
N VAL A 25 -14.44 -8.28 -8.21
CA VAL A 25 -15.64 -9.04 -8.56
C VAL A 25 -16.84 -8.37 -7.88
N TYR A 26 -17.80 -7.90 -8.66
CA TYR A 26 -18.99 -7.24 -8.13
C TYR A 26 -20.16 -8.22 -7.98
N GLY A 27 -20.92 -8.10 -6.87
CA GLY A 27 -22.12 -8.92 -6.63
C GLY A 27 -21.79 -10.35 -6.16
N ALA A 28 -20.80 -10.47 -5.28
CA ALA A 28 -20.25 -11.75 -4.85
C ALA A 28 -21.05 -12.46 -3.72
N GLU A 29 -22.29 -12.06 -3.43
CA GLU A 29 -23.11 -12.58 -2.32
C GLU A 29 -23.32 -14.11 -2.37
N ASN A 30 -23.27 -14.68 -3.58
CA ASN A 30 -23.51 -16.10 -3.79
C ASN A 30 -22.25 -16.88 -4.18
N ILE A 31 -21.07 -16.30 -3.99
CA ILE A 31 -19.78 -16.97 -4.22
C ILE A 31 -19.27 -17.47 -2.87
N SER A 32 -18.98 -18.77 -2.77
CA SER A 32 -18.36 -19.33 -1.56
C SER A 32 -16.92 -18.82 -1.39
N GLU A 33 -16.44 -18.72 -0.14
CA GLU A 33 -15.03 -18.32 0.10
C GLU A 33 -14.03 -19.26 -0.58
N THR A 34 -14.36 -20.55 -0.66
CA THR A 34 -13.56 -21.53 -1.41
C THR A 34 -13.47 -21.19 -2.90
N ASP A 35 -14.56 -20.70 -3.50
CA ASP A 35 -14.55 -20.30 -4.90
C ASP A 35 -13.92 -18.89 -5.08
N MET A 36 -14.09 -17.98 -4.13
CA MET A 36 -13.35 -16.71 -4.11
C MET A 36 -11.83 -16.96 -4.12
N GLN A 37 -11.35 -17.90 -3.29
CA GLN A 37 -9.94 -18.28 -3.25
C GLN A 37 -9.46 -18.88 -4.59
N LYS A 38 -10.27 -19.71 -5.23
CA LYS A 38 -9.93 -20.26 -6.56
C LYS A 38 -9.86 -19.18 -7.63
N ILE A 39 -10.81 -18.23 -7.61
CA ILE A 39 -10.83 -17.09 -8.52
C ILE A 39 -9.57 -16.24 -8.35
N ALA A 40 -9.22 -15.89 -7.11
CA ALA A 40 -8.00 -15.13 -6.80
C ALA A 40 -6.74 -15.85 -7.30
N LYS A 41 -6.66 -17.16 -7.10
CA LYS A 41 -5.54 -17.98 -7.60
C LYS A 41 -5.45 -18.00 -9.13
N ILE A 42 -6.58 -18.07 -9.82
CA ILE A 42 -6.64 -18.07 -11.30
C ILE A 42 -6.24 -16.69 -11.85
N ASN A 43 -6.68 -15.61 -11.20
CA ASN A 43 -6.32 -14.24 -11.60
C ASN A 43 -4.83 -13.95 -11.47
N GLY A 44 -4.17 -14.55 -10.47
CA GLY A 44 -2.72 -14.43 -10.27
C GLY A 44 -2.23 -13.01 -9.92
N LEU A 45 -3.15 -12.09 -9.58
CA LEU A 45 -2.80 -10.76 -9.09
C LEU A 45 -2.48 -10.81 -7.60
N SER A 46 -1.79 -9.78 -7.09
CA SER A 46 -1.49 -9.68 -5.67
C SER A 46 -2.76 -9.83 -4.83
N GLU A 47 -3.84 -9.14 -5.22
CA GLU A 47 -5.15 -9.26 -4.57
C GLU A 47 -6.32 -9.26 -5.54
N THR A 48 -7.36 -10.00 -5.13
CA THR A 48 -8.71 -9.96 -5.70
C THR A 48 -9.71 -9.54 -4.64
N ALA A 49 -10.45 -8.47 -4.90
CA ALA A 49 -11.52 -7.97 -4.05
C ALA A 49 -12.88 -8.51 -4.49
N PHE A 50 -13.72 -8.89 -3.53
CA PHE A 50 -15.08 -9.39 -3.76
C PHE A 50 -16.08 -8.45 -3.07
N ILE A 51 -16.85 -7.70 -3.86
CA ILE A 51 -17.90 -6.81 -3.37
C ILE A 51 -19.16 -7.63 -3.11
N ILE A 52 -19.66 -7.54 -1.89
CA ILE A 52 -20.89 -8.17 -1.40
C ILE A 52 -21.89 -7.06 -1.11
N ASN A 53 -22.99 -7.01 -1.88
CA ASN A 53 -24.05 -6.02 -1.74
C ASN A 53 -24.98 -6.41 -0.58
N GLU A 54 -24.57 -6.12 0.62
CA GLU A 54 -25.42 -6.27 1.81
C GLU A 54 -26.07 -4.92 2.13
N LYS A 55 -27.39 -4.84 2.00
CA LYS A 55 -28.14 -3.64 2.41
C LYS A 55 -28.33 -3.66 3.94
N THR A 56 -27.39 -3.08 4.66
CA THR A 56 -27.48 -2.91 6.12
C THR A 56 -27.27 -1.45 6.50
N SER A 57 -27.76 -1.06 7.68
CA SER A 57 -27.47 0.28 8.22
C SER A 57 -26.01 0.37 8.66
N GLY A 58 -25.26 1.36 8.15
CA GLY A 58 -23.92 1.69 8.64
C GLY A 58 -22.77 1.49 7.65
N TYR A 59 -23.01 0.87 6.49
CA TYR A 59 -22.04 0.80 5.39
C TYR A 59 -22.76 0.59 4.05
N ASP A 60 -22.07 0.95 2.94
CA ASP A 60 -22.63 0.84 1.60
C ASP A 60 -22.50 -0.57 1.03
N TYR A 61 -21.39 -1.24 1.33
CA TYR A 61 -21.13 -2.61 0.92
C TYR A 61 -20.09 -3.29 1.82
N ARG A 62 -20.12 -4.62 1.82
CA ARG A 62 -19.08 -5.44 2.44
C ARG A 62 -18.09 -5.90 1.39
N ILE A 63 -16.84 -6.12 1.79
CA ILE A 63 -15.78 -6.58 0.91
C ILE A 63 -14.93 -7.66 1.58
N LYS A 64 -14.47 -8.61 0.74
CA LYS A 64 -13.47 -9.61 1.12
C LYS A 64 -12.30 -9.55 0.16
N PHE A 65 -11.10 -9.79 0.67
CA PHE A 65 -9.87 -9.77 -0.10
C PHE A 65 -9.18 -11.13 -0.06
N PHE A 66 -8.67 -11.55 -1.21
CA PHE A 66 -7.92 -12.79 -1.34
C PHE A 66 -6.66 -12.56 -2.16
N THR A 67 -5.51 -13.02 -1.62
CA THR A 67 -4.31 -13.25 -2.41
C THR A 67 -4.46 -14.59 -3.17
N PRO A 68 -3.58 -14.96 -4.09
CA PRO A 68 -3.59 -16.29 -4.70
C PRO A 68 -3.51 -17.45 -3.69
N GLU A 69 -2.99 -17.21 -2.49
CA GLU A 69 -2.72 -18.25 -1.49
C GLU A 69 -3.74 -18.29 -0.34
N LYS A 70 -4.22 -17.12 0.12
CA LYS A 70 -5.04 -17.03 1.34
C LYS A 70 -5.92 -15.78 1.35
N PRO A 71 -7.01 -15.78 2.16
CA PRO A 71 -7.74 -14.55 2.47
C PRO A 71 -6.88 -13.60 3.29
N ILE A 72 -7.12 -12.29 3.14
CA ILE A 72 -6.52 -11.22 3.93
C ILE A 72 -7.60 -10.25 4.43
N ASN A 73 -7.36 -9.62 5.56
CA ASN A 73 -8.38 -8.83 6.24
C ASN A 73 -8.58 -7.43 5.63
N MET A 74 -7.55 -6.88 4.98
CA MET A 74 -7.58 -5.54 4.41
C MET A 74 -6.51 -5.37 3.33
N CYS A 75 -6.83 -4.61 2.27
CA CYS A 75 -5.90 -4.22 1.22
C CYS A 75 -6.27 -2.82 0.70
N GLY A 76 -5.34 -1.85 0.82
CA GLY A 76 -5.59 -0.44 0.48
C GLY A 76 -5.90 -0.22 -1.00
N HIS A 77 -5.01 -0.67 -1.91
CA HIS A 77 -5.19 -0.47 -3.34
C HIS A 77 -6.41 -1.19 -3.91
N ALA A 78 -6.70 -2.42 -3.43
CA ALA A 78 -7.88 -3.15 -3.84
C ALA A 78 -9.18 -2.55 -3.25
N SER A 79 -9.12 -1.89 -2.07
CA SER A 79 -10.23 -1.12 -1.51
C SER A 79 -10.58 0.08 -2.38
N ILE A 80 -9.59 0.83 -2.84
CA ILE A 80 -9.75 1.97 -3.75
C ILE A 80 -10.35 1.50 -5.08
N ALA A 81 -9.82 0.43 -5.67
CA ALA A 81 -10.34 -0.16 -6.90
C ALA A 81 -11.80 -0.62 -6.73
N ALA A 82 -12.13 -1.27 -5.61
CA ALA A 82 -13.49 -1.73 -5.33
C ALA A 82 -14.48 -0.57 -5.13
N ALA A 83 -14.06 0.52 -4.47
CA ALA A 83 -14.91 1.69 -4.30
C ALA A 83 -15.28 2.35 -5.63
N TYR A 84 -14.30 2.46 -6.55
CA TYR A 84 -14.57 2.92 -7.91
C TYR A 84 -15.54 1.96 -8.63
N ALA A 85 -15.26 0.65 -8.65
CA ALA A 85 -16.13 -0.33 -9.29
C ALA A 85 -17.57 -0.30 -8.74
N TYR A 86 -17.70 -0.14 -7.42
CA TYR A 86 -19.01 -0.01 -6.77
C TYR A 86 -19.75 1.25 -7.22
N SER A 87 -19.06 2.39 -7.30
CA SER A 87 -19.67 3.65 -7.75
C SER A 87 -20.13 3.59 -9.21
N GLU A 88 -19.37 2.94 -10.10
CA GLU A 88 -19.73 2.72 -11.49
C GLU A 88 -20.97 1.82 -11.63
N MET A 89 -20.97 0.68 -10.92
CA MET A 89 -22.06 -0.32 -11.01
C MET A 89 -23.39 0.18 -10.44
N ASN A 90 -23.38 1.24 -9.64
CA ASN A 90 -24.57 1.81 -9.03
C ASN A 90 -24.92 3.21 -9.59
N ASP A 91 -24.32 3.64 -10.69
CA ASP A 91 -24.53 4.96 -11.32
C ASP A 91 -24.47 6.14 -10.32
N MET A 92 -23.48 6.08 -9.41
CA MET A 92 -23.36 7.07 -8.35
C MET A 92 -22.84 8.42 -8.87
N PRO A 93 -23.02 9.52 -8.11
CA PRO A 93 -22.46 10.83 -8.45
C PRO A 93 -20.96 10.81 -8.70
N CYS A 94 -20.45 11.77 -9.49
CA CYS A 94 -19.02 11.88 -9.80
C CYS A 94 -18.15 12.07 -8.56
N GLU A 95 -18.70 12.65 -7.49
CA GLU A 95 -18.07 12.76 -6.18
C GLU A 95 -18.94 12.07 -5.15
N ILE A 96 -18.39 11.07 -4.46
CA ILE A 96 -19.11 10.25 -3.49
C ILE A 96 -18.19 9.79 -2.37
N SER A 97 -18.71 9.77 -1.13
CA SER A 97 -18.06 9.12 0.01
C SER A 97 -18.76 7.81 0.31
N LEU A 98 -17.98 6.73 0.31
CA LEU A 98 -18.44 5.38 0.53
C LEU A 98 -17.90 4.82 1.83
N THR A 99 -18.71 4.01 2.47
CA THR A 99 -18.35 3.27 3.68
C THR A 99 -18.27 1.78 3.35
N GLN A 100 -17.06 1.24 3.39
CA GLN A 100 -16.73 -0.14 3.07
C GLN A 100 -16.54 -0.96 4.34
N LYS A 101 -17.28 -2.06 4.51
CA LYS A 101 -17.11 -2.99 5.63
C LYS A 101 -16.08 -4.07 5.29
N THR A 102 -15.00 -4.12 6.05
CA THR A 102 -13.97 -5.18 6.01
C THR A 102 -14.07 -6.08 7.25
N ASP A 103 -13.29 -7.14 7.29
CA ASP A 103 -13.22 -8.03 8.45
C ASP A 103 -12.55 -7.38 9.69
N VAL A 104 -11.78 -6.30 9.50
CA VAL A 104 -11.10 -5.56 10.59
C VAL A 104 -11.76 -4.23 10.96
N GLY A 105 -12.85 -3.85 10.29
CA GLY A 105 -13.52 -2.59 10.57
C GLY A 105 -14.18 -1.98 9.34
N THR A 106 -14.50 -0.70 9.45
CA THR A 106 -15.16 0.06 8.41
C THR A 106 -14.19 1.12 7.87
N LEU A 107 -14.06 1.19 6.56
CA LEU A 107 -13.21 2.16 5.87
C LEU A 107 -14.07 3.22 5.19
N LYS A 108 -13.65 4.46 5.27
CA LYS A 108 -14.25 5.57 4.51
C LYS A 108 -13.38 5.84 3.28
N ILE A 109 -14.00 5.80 2.12
CA ILE A 109 -13.32 6.02 0.83
C ILE A 109 -14.09 7.09 0.08
N LYS A 110 -13.39 8.15 -0.28
CA LYS A 110 -13.91 9.17 -1.19
C LYS A 110 -13.49 8.82 -2.62
N VAL A 111 -14.44 8.85 -3.54
CA VAL A 111 -14.20 8.63 -4.98
C VAL A 111 -14.60 9.90 -5.72
N GLU A 112 -13.72 10.41 -6.57
CA GLU A 112 -13.95 11.52 -7.49
C GLU A 112 -13.67 11.03 -8.91
N ARG A 113 -14.74 10.94 -9.73
CA ARG A 113 -14.62 10.53 -11.14
C ARG A 113 -14.35 11.73 -12.00
N LEU A 114 -13.21 11.76 -12.64
CA LEU A 114 -12.77 12.79 -13.57
C LEU A 114 -12.87 12.26 -15.01
N ASN A 115 -12.70 13.11 -16.01
CA ASN A 115 -12.94 12.72 -17.41
C ASN A 115 -12.03 11.58 -17.90
N GLU A 116 -10.76 11.57 -17.50
CA GLU A 116 -9.76 10.60 -18.00
C GLU A 116 -9.29 9.60 -16.93
N TYR A 117 -9.47 9.92 -15.65
CA TYR A 117 -9.07 9.07 -14.53
C TYR A 117 -10.01 9.30 -13.34
N SER A 118 -9.82 8.55 -12.29
CA SER A 118 -10.53 8.78 -11.04
C SER A 118 -9.55 8.91 -9.90
N ARG A 119 -9.84 9.81 -8.97
CA ARG A 119 -9.14 9.93 -7.70
C ARG A 119 -9.93 9.19 -6.65
N ALA A 120 -9.26 8.38 -5.83
CA ALA A 120 -9.87 7.79 -4.66
C ALA A 120 -8.94 7.94 -3.46
N SER A 121 -9.50 8.38 -2.34
CA SER A 121 -8.77 8.55 -1.09
C SER A 121 -9.37 7.69 0.01
N LEU A 122 -8.49 7.03 0.76
CA LEU A 122 -8.81 6.16 1.88
C LEU A 122 -8.30 6.81 3.17
N GLN A 123 -9.19 7.03 4.14
CA GLN A 123 -8.81 7.52 5.46
C GLN A 123 -8.23 6.36 6.29
N MET A 124 -7.07 6.61 6.91
CA MET A 124 -6.37 5.64 7.76
C MET A 124 -5.79 6.33 9.00
N ASP A 125 -5.78 5.59 10.10
CA ASP A 125 -4.99 5.99 11.29
C ASP A 125 -3.52 5.65 11.05
N THR A 126 -2.61 6.48 11.57
CA THR A 126 -1.17 6.26 11.47
C THR A 126 -0.61 5.76 12.80
N PRO A 127 0.19 4.69 12.79
CA PRO A 127 0.79 4.15 14.00
C PRO A 127 2.04 4.94 14.41
N ASP A 128 2.23 5.12 15.72
CA ASP A 128 3.47 5.67 16.27
C ASP A 128 4.70 4.84 15.92
N ILE A 129 5.88 5.46 16.02
CA ILE A 129 7.16 4.76 16.03
C ILE A 129 7.30 3.98 17.35
N GLU A 130 7.62 2.70 17.23
CA GLU A 130 7.86 1.82 18.38
C GLU A 130 9.34 1.78 18.77
N ARG A 131 10.22 1.73 17.77
CA ARG A 131 11.66 1.53 17.97
C ARG A 131 12.48 2.23 16.91
N THR A 132 13.64 2.74 17.32
CA THR A 132 14.64 3.32 16.42
C THR A 132 15.99 2.62 16.56
N PHE A 133 16.76 2.61 15.49
CA PHE A 133 18.12 2.08 15.42
C PHE A 133 19.03 3.22 14.99
N HIS A 134 20.11 3.44 15.75
CA HIS A 134 21.10 4.47 15.46
C HIS A 134 22.48 3.81 15.34
N GLY A 135 23.14 4.00 14.20
CA GLY A 135 24.49 3.45 13.97
C GLY A 135 24.57 1.92 13.93
N GLN A 136 23.46 1.23 13.77
CA GLN A 136 23.36 -0.23 13.68
C GLN A 136 22.77 -0.65 12.33
N TYR A 137 23.35 -0.17 11.24
CA TYR A 137 22.75 -0.29 9.92
C TYR A 137 23.27 -1.47 9.09
N LYS A 138 24.34 -2.13 9.55
CA LYS A 138 25.01 -3.19 8.80
C LYS A 138 24.08 -4.34 8.37
N GLU A 139 23.27 -4.86 9.29
CA GLU A 139 22.35 -5.97 8.97
C GLU A 139 21.26 -5.53 8.00
N PHE A 140 20.70 -4.32 8.16
CA PHE A 140 19.72 -3.76 7.25
C PHE A 140 20.29 -3.54 5.84
N ALA A 141 21.50 -2.98 5.75
CA ALA A 141 22.19 -2.79 4.47
C ALA A 141 22.46 -4.15 3.80
N GLN A 142 22.96 -5.13 4.52
CA GLN A 142 23.20 -6.48 4.00
C GLN A 142 21.92 -7.15 3.49
N ALA A 143 20.80 -6.99 4.21
CA ALA A 143 19.50 -7.50 3.78
C ALA A 143 19.02 -6.89 2.46
N LEU A 144 19.40 -5.64 2.20
CA LEU A 144 19.07 -4.91 0.96
C LEU A 144 20.17 -5.08 -0.13
N GLY A 145 21.28 -5.76 0.16
CA GLY A 145 22.42 -5.87 -0.77
C GLY A 145 23.17 -4.57 -0.97
N LEU A 146 23.08 -3.67 0.02
CA LEU A 146 23.75 -2.37 0.04
C LEU A 146 24.98 -2.41 0.98
N LYS A 147 25.80 -1.38 0.88
CA LYS A 147 26.85 -1.10 1.87
C LYS A 147 26.26 -0.24 2.99
N GLU A 148 26.82 -0.34 4.20
CA GLU A 148 26.34 0.41 5.35
C GLU A 148 26.39 1.93 5.14
N GLU A 149 27.41 2.43 4.44
CA GLU A 149 27.55 3.84 4.12
C GLU A 149 26.50 4.41 3.15
N GLU A 150 25.67 3.55 2.53
CA GLU A 150 24.57 3.94 1.66
C GLU A 150 23.27 4.23 2.45
N ILE A 151 23.21 3.80 3.71
CA ILE A 151 22.11 4.19 4.64
C ILE A 151 22.36 5.64 5.07
N GLU A 152 21.28 6.44 5.17
CA GLU A 152 21.36 7.81 5.67
C GLU A 152 21.57 7.82 7.17
N ASN A 153 22.56 8.57 7.66
CA ASN A 153 22.94 8.57 9.08
C ASN A 153 22.24 9.68 9.89
N ASP A 154 21.76 10.72 9.22
CA ASP A 154 21.09 11.83 9.87
C ASP A 154 19.63 11.51 10.23
N LEU A 155 19.10 10.42 9.69
CA LEU A 155 17.76 9.91 9.95
C LEU A 155 17.84 8.49 10.57
N PRO A 156 17.01 8.17 11.58
CA PRO A 156 17.03 6.83 12.17
C PRO A 156 16.38 5.79 11.25
N VAL A 157 16.92 4.57 11.22
CA VAL A 157 16.13 3.41 10.84
C VAL A 157 15.10 3.18 11.95
N ALA A 158 13.82 3.04 11.62
CA ALA A 158 12.74 2.99 12.60
C ALA A 158 11.68 1.96 12.27
N VAL A 159 11.05 1.40 13.31
CA VAL A 159 9.90 0.49 13.18
C VAL A 159 8.70 1.12 13.86
N ASN A 160 7.56 1.12 13.20
CA ASN A 160 6.30 1.55 13.80
C ASN A 160 5.58 0.39 14.53
N LYS A 161 4.57 0.71 15.34
CA LYS A 161 3.77 -0.25 16.12
C LYS A 161 3.02 -1.30 15.25
N LYS A 162 3.01 -1.14 13.93
CA LYS A 162 2.42 -2.09 12.97
C LYS A 162 3.48 -2.93 12.24
N GLY A 163 4.75 -2.86 12.66
CA GLY A 163 5.83 -3.65 12.09
C GLY A 163 6.34 -3.16 10.73
N TYR A 164 6.12 -1.90 10.36
CA TYR A 164 6.70 -1.32 9.15
C TYR A 164 8.05 -0.69 9.48
N LEU A 165 9.08 -1.16 8.81
CA LEU A 165 10.46 -0.71 8.97
C LEU A 165 10.78 0.37 7.93
N TYR A 166 11.17 1.54 8.37
CA TYR A 166 11.61 2.67 7.53
C TYR A 166 13.12 2.71 7.47
N ILE A 167 13.68 2.69 6.25
CA ILE A 167 15.11 2.72 6.01
C ILE A 167 15.42 3.90 5.07
N PRO A 168 15.97 5.00 5.59
CA PRO A 168 16.46 6.09 4.77
C PRO A 168 17.75 5.70 4.05
N ILE A 169 17.82 5.95 2.74
CA ILE A 169 19.02 5.75 1.94
C ILE A 169 19.42 7.03 1.25
N LYS A 170 20.72 7.19 0.99
CA LYS A 170 21.30 8.46 0.53
C LYS A 170 20.94 8.83 -0.90
N THR A 171 20.82 7.85 -1.79
CA THR A 171 20.71 8.15 -3.22
C THR A 171 19.72 7.24 -3.93
N ILE A 172 19.17 7.75 -5.03
CA ILE A 172 18.33 6.96 -5.93
C ILE A 172 19.11 5.83 -6.60
N ASP A 173 20.41 6.01 -6.83
CA ASP A 173 21.27 4.96 -7.36
C ASP A 173 21.42 3.79 -6.37
N SER A 174 21.42 4.07 -5.06
CA SER A 174 21.36 3.04 -4.04
C SER A 174 20.01 2.31 -4.10
N ALA A 175 18.89 3.04 -4.23
CA ALA A 175 17.57 2.43 -4.40
C ALA A 175 17.54 1.46 -5.58
N ARG A 176 18.03 1.88 -6.75
CA ARG A 176 18.09 1.08 -7.99
C ARG A 176 18.95 -0.18 -7.86
N ARG A 177 20.00 -0.15 -7.02
CA ARG A 177 20.92 -1.28 -6.84
C ARG A 177 20.45 -2.29 -5.81
N ILE A 178 19.38 -2.04 -5.05
CA ILE A 178 18.87 -2.98 -4.05
C ILE A 178 18.66 -4.36 -4.69
N LYS A 179 19.27 -5.36 -4.07
CA LYS A 179 19.10 -6.78 -4.35
C LYS A 179 18.89 -7.48 -3.02
N THR A 180 17.63 -7.73 -2.69
CA THR A 180 17.24 -8.26 -1.40
C THR A 180 17.83 -9.65 -1.12
N ASN A 181 18.32 -9.85 0.10
CA ASN A 181 18.61 -11.17 0.65
C ASN A 181 17.36 -11.65 1.42
N LYS A 182 16.51 -12.40 0.74
CA LYS A 182 15.22 -12.85 1.27
C LYS A 182 15.34 -13.64 2.57
N GLU A 183 16.36 -14.50 2.71
CA GLU A 183 16.57 -15.29 3.92
C GLU A 183 16.89 -14.40 5.11
N LEU A 184 17.81 -13.45 4.93
CA LEU A 184 18.16 -12.48 5.97
C LEU A 184 16.99 -11.58 6.34
N MET A 185 16.20 -11.12 5.35
CA MET A 185 14.98 -10.33 5.60
C MET A 185 13.98 -11.14 6.44
N LEU A 186 13.70 -12.39 6.09
CA LEU A 186 12.78 -13.26 6.83
C LEU A 186 13.23 -13.53 8.26
N ASP A 187 14.54 -13.68 8.50
CA ASP A 187 15.08 -13.80 9.85
C ASP A 187 14.90 -12.52 10.66
N MET A 188 15.14 -11.38 10.03
CA MET A 188 14.92 -10.07 10.66
C MET A 188 13.43 -9.79 10.89
N ASP A 189 12.55 -10.17 9.96
CA ASP A 189 11.10 -10.07 10.12
C ASP A 189 10.63 -10.80 11.38
N LYS A 190 11.13 -12.00 11.62
CA LYS A 190 10.84 -12.78 12.86
C LYS A 190 11.39 -12.12 14.11
N LYS A 191 12.67 -11.70 14.08
CA LYS A 191 13.37 -11.11 15.24
C LYS A 191 12.75 -9.79 15.68
N LEU A 192 12.30 -8.97 14.72
CA LEU A 192 11.84 -7.61 14.94
C LEU A 192 10.32 -7.47 14.81
N ASN A 193 9.60 -8.55 14.49
CA ASN A 193 8.17 -8.59 14.21
C ASN A 193 7.79 -7.62 13.06
N LEU A 194 8.50 -7.73 11.91
CA LEU A 194 8.28 -6.86 10.76
C LEU A 194 7.24 -7.44 9.81
N HIS A 195 6.48 -6.53 9.21
CA HIS A 195 5.49 -6.84 8.17
C HIS A 195 5.85 -6.21 6.81
N GLY A 196 6.80 -5.27 6.78
CA GLY A 196 7.24 -4.66 5.55
C GLY A 196 8.42 -3.70 5.74
N TRP A 197 9.21 -3.55 4.69
CA TRP A 197 10.41 -2.75 4.59
C TRP A 197 10.17 -1.60 3.64
N TYR A 198 10.07 -0.39 4.16
CA TYR A 198 9.87 0.84 3.41
C TYR A 198 11.21 1.55 3.28
N VAL A 199 11.84 1.40 2.12
CA VAL A 199 13.14 2.01 1.79
C VAL A 199 12.88 3.27 0.99
N PHE A 200 13.46 4.40 1.40
CA PHE A 200 13.16 5.70 0.78
C PHE A 200 14.37 6.61 0.67
N THR A 201 14.32 7.52 -0.31
CA THR A 201 15.29 8.61 -0.50
C THR A 201 14.57 9.88 -0.96
N PRO A 202 15.04 11.09 -0.59
CA PRO A 202 14.51 12.35 -1.12
C PRO A 202 14.95 12.65 -2.56
N GLN A 203 15.83 11.83 -3.15
CA GLN A 203 16.14 11.93 -4.56
C GLN A 203 15.05 11.23 -5.37
N VAL A 204 14.43 11.94 -6.30
CA VAL A 204 13.27 11.47 -7.08
C VAL A 204 13.59 11.43 -8.58
N LEU A 205 12.80 10.66 -9.32
CA LEU A 205 12.83 10.61 -10.79
C LEU A 205 11.92 11.66 -11.41
N LEU A 206 10.77 11.92 -10.78
CA LEU A 206 9.81 12.94 -11.19
C LEU A 206 9.91 14.12 -10.22
N ALA A 207 10.23 15.29 -10.72
CA ALA A 207 10.59 16.47 -9.92
C ALA A 207 9.45 16.98 -9.00
N GLU A 208 8.22 16.58 -9.28
CA GLU A 208 7.03 16.92 -8.47
C GLU A 208 6.83 16.01 -7.26
N ASN A 209 7.62 14.93 -7.10
CA ASN A 209 7.52 14.00 -6.01
C ASN A 209 8.48 14.38 -4.86
N ASP A 210 8.14 13.98 -3.64
CA ASP A 210 8.92 14.25 -2.44
C ASP A 210 9.94 13.13 -2.16
N PHE A 211 9.53 11.87 -2.34
CA PHE A 211 10.37 10.71 -2.08
C PHE A 211 10.23 9.63 -3.16
N HIS A 212 11.37 8.99 -3.45
CA HIS A 212 11.42 7.74 -4.18
C HIS A 212 11.42 6.57 -3.19
N VAL A 213 10.53 5.60 -3.43
CA VAL A 213 10.23 4.53 -2.47
C VAL A 213 10.35 3.16 -3.13
N ARG A 214 10.87 2.20 -2.37
CA ARG A 214 10.74 0.76 -2.64
C ARG A 214 10.16 0.05 -1.42
N PHE A 215 9.27 -0.91 -1.64
CA PHE A 215 8.63 -1.63 -0.55
C PHE A 215 8.72 -3.14 -0.73
N PHE A 216 9.19 -3.82 0.32
CA PHE A 216 9.38 -5.26 0.35
C PHE A 216 8.66 -5.87 1.55
N ALA A 217 7.99 -7.01 1.37
CA ALA A 217 7.27 -7.70 2.44
C ALA A 217 7.38 -9.23 2.30
N PRO A 218 8.60 -9.81 2.42
CA PRO A 218 8.81 -11.23 2.17
C PRO A 218 8.07 -12.14 3.14
N SER A 219 7.85 -11.74 4.39
CA SER A 219 7.03 -12.47 5.37
C SER A 219 5.54 -12.53 5.00
N MET A 220 5.09 -11.61 4.15
CA MET A 220 3.73 -11.58 3.59
C MET A 220 3.64 -12.29 2.23
N GLY A 221 4.75 -12.84 1.71
CA GLY A 221 4.83 -13.48 0.40
C GLY A 221 5.01 -12.50 -0.77
N VAL A 222 5.33 -11.24 -0.50
CA VAL A 222 5.53 -10.19 -1.49
C VAL A 222 7.01 -9.82 -1.57
N ASP A 223 7.66 -10.19 -2.67
CA ASP A 223 9.08 -9.88 -2.86
C ASP A 223 9.30 -8.37 -3.02
N GLU A 224 8.49 -7.70 -3.84
CA GLU A 224 8.42 -6.24 -3.96
C GLU A 224 7.00 -5.82 -4.37
N ASP A 225 6.41 -4.86 -3.66
CA ASP A 225 5.07 -4.35 -3.98
C ASP A 225 5.16 -3.10 -4.86
N PRO A 226 4.39 -3.02 -5.96
CA PRO A 226 4.45 -1.90 -6.90
C PRO A 226 4.23 -0.52 -6.25
N VAL A 227 3.09 -0.33 -5.56
CA VAL A 227 2.76 0.89 -4.83
C VAL A 227 1.95 0.55 -3.59
N THR A 228 2.49 0.88 -2.42
CA THR A 228 1.95 0.45 -1.13
C THR A 228 1.25 1.59 -0.41
N GLY A 229 -0.07 1.69 -0.59
CA GLY A 229 -0.87 2.75 0.01
C GLY A 229 -0.72 2.85 1.53
N THR A 230 -0.85 1.72 2.23
CA THR A 230 -0.74 1.65 3.70
C THR A 230 0.63 2.09 4.21
N ALA A 231 1.71 1.63 3.57
CA ALA A 231 3.06 1.99 4.00
C ALA A 231 3.36 3.47 3.78
N ASN A 232 2.89 4.04 2.68
CA ASN A 232 3.01 5.47 2.39
C ASN A 232 2.19 6.31 3.39
N ALA A 233 0.96 5.90 3.72
CA ALA A 233 0.16 6.58 4.73
C ALA A 233 0.85 6.54 6.11
N TYR A 234 1.39 5.39 6.52
CA TYR A 234 2.10 5.25 7.79
C TYR A 234 3.43 6.01 7.82
N PHE A 235 4.07 6.23 6.67
CA PHE A 235 5.29 7.01 6.55
C PHE A 235 5.09 8.48 6.96
N SER A 236 3.87 9.02 6.88
CA SER A 236 3.59 10.39 7.29
C SER A 236 3.96 10.67 8.75
N PHE A 237 3.82 9.68 9.66
CA PHE A 237 4.23 9.83 11.05
C PHE A 237 5.76 9.85 11.20
N TYR A 238 6.49 8.99 10.47
CA TYR A 238 7.94 9.05 10.41
C TYR A 238 8.42 10.40 9.87
N TYR A 239 7.81 10.88 8.77
CA TYR A 239 8.12 12.17 8.16
C TYR A 239 7.90 13.33 9.13
N TYR A 240 6.77 13.35 9.81
CA TYR A 240 6.49 14.33 10.84
C TYR A 240 7.55 14.31 11.95
N ARG A 241 7.87 13.13 12.46
CA ARG A 241 8.72 12.95 13.64
C ARG A 241 10.19 13.28 13.39
N TYR A 242 10.71 12.97 12.21
CA TYR A 242 12.16 13.03 11.95
C TYR A 242 12.56 13.99 10.82
N ILE A 243 11.64 14.45 9.98
CA ILE A 243 11.98 15.26 8.81
C ILE A 243 11.34 16.65 8.90
N SER A 244 10.02 16.73 9.03
CA SER A 244 9.28 18.00 8.86
C SER A 244 9.02 18.74 10.16
N ALA A 245 8.82 18.04 11.29
CA ALA A 245 8.34 18.56 12.56
C ALA A 245 6.98 19.30 12.47
N LYS A 246 6.23 19.15 11.36
CA LYS A 246 4.90 19.73 11.18
C LYS A 246 3.84 18.62 11.32
N PRO A 247 2.83 18.78 12.21
CA PRO A 247 1.82 17.74 12.47
C PRO A 247 0.79 17.60 11.36
N SER A 248 0.88 18.41 10.32
CA SER A 248 0.03 18.34 9.15
C SER A 248 0.82 18.65 7.88
N GLY A 249 0.43 18.05 6.77
CA GLY A 249 1.10 18.27 5.49
C GLY A 249 0.56 17.39 4.38
N HIS A 250 1.27 17.44 3.28
CA HIS A 250 1.03 16.64 2.08
C HIS A 250 2.36 16.07 1.62
N LEU A 251 2.33 14.82 1.17
CA LEU A 251 3.45 14.12 0.53
C LEU A 251 2.98 13.53 -0.79
N LYS A 252 3.82 13.60 -1.80
CA LYS A 252 3.65 12.90 -3.06
C LYS A 252 4.87 12.03 -3.31
N ASN A 253 4.70 10.72 -3.25
CA ASN A 253 5.79 9.76 -3.36
C ASN A 253 5.67 8.94 -4.65
N GLU A 254 6.80 8.56 -5.22
CA GLU A 254 6.89 7.65 -6.35
C GLU A 254 7.38 6.28 -5.91
N GLN A 255 6.84 5.21 -6.50
CA GLN A 255 7.18 3.82 -6.18
C GLN A 255 7.01 2.91 -7.40
N GLY A 256 7.71 1.78 -7.44
CA GLY A 256 7.52 0.72 -8.43
C GLY A 256 8.31 0.89 -9.74
N PHE A 257 9.19 1.85 -9.82
CA PHE A 257 9.96 2.16 -11.03
C PHE A 257 10.94 1.03 -11.39
N GLU A 258 11.56 0.39 -10.39
CA GLU A 258 12.54 -0.69 -10.59
C GLU A 258 11.92 -1.98 -11.13
N ILE A 259 10.62 -2.15 -10.94
CA ILE A 259 9.86 -3.32 -11.43
C ILE A 259 8.93 -2.99 -12.60
N GLY A 260 9.07 -1.78 -13.18
CA GLY A 260 8.28 -1.34 -14.34
C GLY A 260 6.78 -1.19 -14.07
N LYS A 261 6.42 -0.85 -12.82
CA LYS A 261 5.06 -0.62 -12.33
C LYS A 261 4.91 0.76 -11.71
N ASN A 262 5.47 1.75 -12.38
CA ASN A 262 5.55 3.13 -11.90
C ASN A 262 4.21 3.63 -11.36
N GLY A 263 4.23 4.16 -10.17
CA GLY A 263 3.05 4.77 -9.58
C GLY A 263 3.40 5.92 -8.67
N GLU A 264 2.40 6.73 -8.41
CA GLU A 264 2.49 7.90 -7.54
C GLU A 264 1.37 7.83 -6.52
N ILE A 265 1.67 8.19 -5.30
CA ILE A 265 0.70 8.22 -4.22
C ILE A 265 0.79 9.55 -3.47
N GLU A 266 -0.37 10.17 -3.28
CA GLU A 266 -0.53 11.37 -2.45
C GLU A 266 -1.01 10.97 -1.06
N VAL A 267 -0.40 11.55 -0.02
CA VAL A 267 -0.75 11.37 1.38
C VAL A 267 -0.98 12.72 2.01
N GLU A 268 -2.23 13.01 2.38
CA GLU A 268 -2.56 14.13 3.25
C GLU A 268 -2.60 13.63 4.69
N PHE A 269 -1.98 14.37 5.60
CA PHE A 269 -1.99 14.02 7.03
C PHE A 269 -2.22 15.27 7.87
N SER A 270 -2.93 15.09 8.98
CA SER A 270 -3.26 16.17 9.93
C SER A 270 -3.36 15.63 11.34
N GLU A 271 -3.18 16.51 12.31
CA GLU A 271 -3.38 16.23 13.74
C GLU A 271 -2.52 15.07 14.25
N LEU A 272 -1.27 14.94 13.73
CA LEU A 272 -0.34 13.94 14.25
C LEU A 272 0.20 14.45 15.60
N ASP A 273 -0.07 13.69 16.65
CA ASP A 273 0.46 13.94 17.99
C ASP A 273 1.86 13.32 18.15
N ALA A 274 2.74 14.02 18.88
CA ALA A 274 4.13 13.61 19.10
C ALA A 274 4.28 12.63 20.28
#